data_d780fc80759b435920e6843dcaef4ca4
#
_entry.id   d780fc80759b435920e6843dcaef4ca4
#
_cell.length_a   1.000
_cell.length_b   1.000
_cell.length_c   1.000
_cell.angle_alpha   90.00
_cell.angle_beta   90.00
_cell.angle_gamma   90.00
#
_symmetry.space_group_name_H-M   'P 1'
#
loop_
_entity.id
_entity.type
_entity.pdbx_description
1 polymer ?
#
loop_
_entity_poly.entity_id
_entity_poly.type
_entity_poly.pdbx_seq_one_letter_code
_entity_poly.pdbx_strand_id
1 'polypeptide(L)'
;MAATDFIVAIELGSTKITGIAGKKLPDGSIQILATTSEISSDCIRKGVIYNLDKTTQSLTSIIKKLESTLKASIGKVYVGIAGQSLRTIRNTEVRHLEEETKVSQELIDTLMDSNRMAPIVGYQILGVVPQEYKVGLDLTIDPVGVQTDHIEGRFLNIIARNSVKQNIVQCFEQATIGIAEDSEDLIAPLVLAEAILTPSEKRSGCVLVDFGADTTTILIYRNNILRHLAVIPLGGNNITKDICSQQIEEEDAEALKIKFGKAYVEPTEEYDENKIFSLDNKCSIQAQLLEDIVEARTNEILDNIANQIILSGYENNLMAGAILTGGASNMNKLEEAFSKRTKIQKIRFAKETQYVIKGSELPKDGSYNTLMALLAAGKENCCLAIPEVITPEPIKEIGRKDIEGQLFTMDGESVEEIRKQEELQRQRAKEAALAAEKAAKEAAEIERKRKIECEELLKEAEGFKEDKKFKEALKRLSKAREMQIPEKEGAISTLEKEIKKLKEENSIGNKFAAIFNKILEED
;
A
#
# COMPACT_ATOMS: atom_id res chain seq x y z
N MET A 1 -22.26 28.23 -0.47
CA MET A 1 -21.09 28.54 -1.31
C MET A 1 -20.35 27.24 -1.55
N ALA A 2 -19.83 27.00 -2.76
CA ALA A 2 -18.99 25.85 -3.05
C ALA A 2 -17.64 25.98 -2.30
N ALA A 3 -17.13 24.86 -1.77
CA ALA A 3 -15.80 24.86 -1.18
C ALA A 3 -14.77 24.88 -2.32
N THR A 4 -13.86 25.84 -2.33
CA THR A 4 -12.85 26.01 -3.38
C THR A 4 -11.44 25.63 -2.94
N ASP A 5 -11.24 25.32 -1.65
CA ASP A 5 -9.94 25.01 -1.07
C ASP A 5 -10.14 23.95 0.03
N PHE A 6 -9.77 22.71 -0.29
CA PHE A 6 -9.90 21.55 0.60
C PHE A 6 -8.94 20.43 0.21
N ILE A 7 -8.61 19.61 1.17
CA ILE A 7 -7.84 18.37 1.01
C ILE A 7 -8.81 17.20 1.08
N VAL A 8 -8.61 16.19 0.25
CA VAL A 8 -9.38 14.93 0.30
C VAL A 8 -8.42 13.78 0.58
N ALA A 9 -8.75 12.96 1.57
CA ALA A 9 -8.01 11.74 1.85
C ALA A 9 -8.93 10.51 1.75
N ILE A 10 -8.40 9.40 1.26
CA ILE A 10 -9.09 8.11 1.16
C ILE A 10 -8.27 7.05 1.87
N GLU A 11 -8.90 6.35 2.81
CA GLU A 11 -8.35 5.18 3.47
C GLU A 11 -8.95 3.90 2.88
N LEU A 12 -8.07 2.99 2.45
CA LEU A 12 -8.44 1.70 1.86
C LEU A 12 -8.42 0.61 2.94
N GLY A 13 -9.42 0.61 3.82
CA GLY A 13 -9.56 -0.37 4.90
C GLY A 13 -10.16 -1.70 4.43
N SER A 14 -9.96 -2.78 5.20
CA SER A 14 -10.49 -4.11 4.87
C SER A 14 -11.97 -4.28 5.18
N THR A 15 -12.55 -3.43 6.04
CA THR A 15 -13.99 -3.45 6.36
C THR A 15 -14.74 -2.37 5.59
N LYS A 16 -14.12 -1.20 5.45
CA LYS A 16 -14.70 -0.04 4.76
C LYS A 16 -13.61 0.76 4.04
N ILE A 17 -13.95 1.33 2.89
CA ILE A 17 -13.20 2.42 2.28
C ILE A 17 -13.83 3.70 2.80
N THR A 18 -13.03 4.61 3.32
CA THR A 18 -13.53 5.87 3.88
C THR A 18 -12.86 7.05 3.19
N GLY A 19 -13.67 7.96 2.70
CA GLY A 19 -13.23 9.24 2.15
C GLY A 19 -13.58 10.39 3.10
N ILE A 20 -12.66 11.33 3.25
CA ILE A 20 -12.82 12.51 4.08
C ILE A 20 -12.32 13.74 3.33
N ALA A 21 -13.05 14.84 3.46
CA ALA A 21 -12.63 16.13 2.98
C ALA A 21 -12.49 17.10 4.15
N GLY A 22 -11.44 17.89 4.15
CA GLY A 22 -11.17 18.85 5.22
C GLY A 22 -10.31 20.02 4.76
N LYS A 23 -10.23 21.03 5.61
CA LYS A 23 -9.44 22.24 5.39
C LYS A 23 -8.52 22.48 6.56
N LYS A 24 -7.25 22.76 6.29
CA LYS A 24 -6.31 23.22 7.32
C LYS A 24 -6.56 24.69 7.61
N LEU A 25 -6.73 24.99 8.89
CA LEU A 25 -6.93 26.36 9.35
C LEU A 25 -5.58 27.01 9.74
N PRO A 26 -5.50 28.35 9.74
CA PRO A 26 -4.26 29.06 10.09
C PRO A 26 -3.75 28.78 11.52
N ASP A 27 -4.63 28.33 12.41
CA ASP A 27 -4.27 27.92 13.78
C ASP A 27 -3.69 26.50 13.86
N GLY A 28 -3.49 25.82 12.73
CA GLY A 28 -3.00 24.45 12.65
C GLY A 28 -4.06 23.38 12.90
N SER A 29 -5.30 23.75 13.21
CA SER A 29 -6.41 22.80 13.32
C SER A 29 -6.93 22.38 11.95
N ILE A 30 -7.62 21.23 11.90
CA ILE A 30 -8.23 20.69 10.68
C ILE A 30 -9.74 20.73 10.85
N GLN A 31 -10.42 21.43 9.94
CA GLN A 31 -11.88 21.44 9.86
C GLN A 31 -12.35 20.37 8.90
N ILE A 32 -13.18 19.43 9.39
CA ILE A 32 -13.81 18.43 8.53
C ILE A 32 -15.01 19.06 7.81
N LEU A 33 -15.07 18.88 6.51
CA LEU A 33 -16.13 19.39 5.63
C LEU A 33 -17.12 18.30 5.22
N ALA A 34 -16.64 17.10 4.96
CA ALA A 34 -17.46 15.95 4.57
C ALA A 34 -16.74 14.64 4.89
N THR A 35 -17.52 13.60 5.21
CA THR A 35 -17.02 12.24 5.39
C THR A 35 -18.03 11.25 4.82
N THR A 36 -17.57 10.20 4.17
CA THR A 36 -18.40 9.12 3.65
C THR A 36 -17.62 7.82 3.60
N SER A 37 -18.34 6.69 3.65
CA SER A 37 -17.72 5.37 3.57
C SER A 37 -18.55 4.39 2.75
N GLU A 38 -17.90 3.36 2.21
CA GLU A 38 -18.47 2.20 1.54
C GLU A 38 -17.89 0.92 2.14
N ILE A 39 -18.67 -0.15 2.18
CA ILE A 39 -18.21 -1.46 2.62
C ILE A 39 -17.17 -1.99 1.64
N SER A 40 -16.07 -2.59 2.14
CA SER A 40 -14.95 -3.08 1.34
C SER A 40 -14.61 -4.56 1.53
N SER A 41 -15.33 -5.29 2.36
CA SER A 41 -15.10 -6.72 2.63
C SER A 41 -15.05 -7.59 1.37
N ASP A 42 -15.76 -7.15 0.30
CA ASP A 42 -15.83 -7.79 -1.01
C ASP A 42 -14.73 -7.39 -1.98
N CYS A 43 -13.85 -6.46 -1.65
CA CYS A 43 -12.86 -5.94 -2.59
C CYS A 43 -11.48 -5.68 -1.97
N ILE A 44 -11.37 -5.54 -0.65
CA ILE A 44 -10.09 -5.38 0.06
C ILE A 44 -9.97 -6.46 1.13
N ARG A 45 -8.85 -7.18 1.15
CA ARG A 45 -8.52 -8.18 2.15
C ARG A 45 -7.11 -7.97 2.68
N LYS A 46 -6.96 -8.01 3.99
CA LYS A 46 -5.66 -7.80 4.66
C LYS A 46 -4.97 -6.53 4.18
N GLY A 47 -5.76 -5.45 3.96
CA GLY A 47 -5.28 -4.16 3.50
C GLY A 47 -4.81 -4.12 2.05
N VAL A 48 -5.11 -5.12 1.22
CA VAL A 48 -4.72 -5.19 -0.19
C VAL A 48 -5.95 -5.35 -1.08
N ILE A 49 -6.01 -4.58 -2.16
CA ILE A 49 -7.06 -4.67 -3.18
C ILE A 49 -6.93 -6.01 -3.90
N TYR A 50 -7.99 -6.83 -3.88
CA TYR A 50 -8.05 -8.08 -4.63
C TYR A 50 -9.12 -8.06 -5.75
N ASN A 51 -10.08 -7.14 -5.68
CA ASN A 51 -11.08 -6.93 -6.72
C ASN A 51 -11.06 -5.47 -7.17
N LEU A 52 -10.44 -5.22 -8.32
CA LEU A 52 -10.23 -3.89 -8.88
C LEU A 52 -11.57 -3.21 -9.22
N ASP A 53 -12.48 -3.93 -9.90
CA ASP A 53 -13.74 -3.36 -10.40
C ASP A 53 -14.65 -2.90 -9.23
N LYS A 54 -14.81 -3.74 -8.21
CA LYS A 54 -15.59 -3.38 -7.01
C LYS A 54 -14.95 -2.21 -6.26
N THR A 55 -13.61 -2.20 -6.14
CA THR A 55 -12.90 -1.09 -5.50
C THR A 55 -13.11 0.21 -6.27
N THR A 56 -13.00 0.17 -7.61
CA THR A 56 -13.25 1.33 -8.48
C THR A 56 -14.68 1.84 -8.35
N GLN A 57 -15.67 0.96 -8.26
CA GLN A 57 -17.07 1.34 -8.02
C GLN A 57 -17.25 2.04 -6.67
N SER A 58 -16.68 1.48 -5.60
CA SER A 58 -16.73 2.07 -4.26
C SER A 58 -16.04 3.44 -4.22
N LEU A 59 -14.87 3.59 -4.83
CA LEU A 59 -14.17 4.86 -4.97
C LEU A 59 -15.02 5.90 -5.70
N THR A 60 -15.60 5.53 -6.83
CA THR A 60 -16.49 6.42 -7.62
C THR A 60 -17.70 6.86 -6.80
N SER A 61 -18.30 5.95 -6.01
CA SER A 61 -19.42 6.27 -5.11
C SER A 61 -19.01 7.26 -4.03
N ILE A 62 -17.87 7.03 -3.37
CA ILE A 62 -17.32 7.90 -2.32
C ILE A 62 -17.08 9.31 -2.86
N ILE A 63 -16.42 9.42 -4.02
CA ILE A 63 -16.13 10.72 -4.61
C ILE A 63 -17.41 11.47 -4.95
N LYS A 64 -18.38 10.85 -5.61
CA LYS A 64 -19.67 11.48 -5.92
C LYS A 64 -20.40 11.96 -4.68
N LYS A 65 -20.37 11.21 -3.59
CA LYS A 65 -20.98 11.62 -2.30
C LYS A 65 -20.26 12.82 -1.68
N LEU A 66 -18.91 12.83 -1.70
CA LEU A 66 -18.11 13.95 -1.23
C LEU A 66 -18.38 15.22 -2.08
N GLU A 67 -18.33 15.11 -3.41
CA GLU A 67 -18.62 16.22 -4.34
C GLU A 67 -20.01 16.81 -4.14
N SER A 68 -21.01 15.93 -3.94
CA SER A 68 -22.38 16.37 -3.65
C SER A 68 -22.47 17.19 -2.36
N THR A 69 -21.72 16.82 -1.32
CA THR A 69 -21.68 17.53 -0.04
C THR A 69 -20.88 18.83 -0.14
N LEU A 70 -19.72 18.79 -0.79
CA LEU A 70 -18.81 19.95 -0.98
C LEU A 70 -19.37 20.95 -1.99
N LYS A 71 -20.23 20.51 -2.90
CA LYS A 71 -20.70 21.25 -4.09
C LYS A 71 -19.53 21.72 -4.97
N ALA A 72 -18.51 20.91 -5.06
CA ALA A 72 -17.29 21.16 -5.84
C ALA A 72 -16.74 19.84 -6.37
N SER A 73 -16.10 19.87 -7.54
CA SER A 73 -15.50 18.68 -8.13
C SER A 73 -14.13 18.39 -7.51
N ILE A 74 -13.82 17.10 -7.33
CA ILE A 74 -12.57 16.60 -6.79
C ILE A 74 -11.68 16.16 -7.95
N GLY A 75 -10.50 16.78 -8.11
CA GLY A 75 -9.55 16.45 -9.15
C GLY A 75 -8.51 15.43 -8.72
N LYS A 76 -8.14 15.42 -7.44
CA LYS A 76 -7.13 14.54 -6.87
C LYS A 76 -7.39 14.25 -5.40
N VAL A 77 -6.78 13.17 -4.89
CA VAL A 77 -6.94 12.74 -3.50
C VAL A 77 -5.62 12.25 -2.92
N TYR A 78 -5.53 12.21 -1.59
CA TYR A 78 -4.47 11.57 -0.84
C TYR A 78 -4.85 10.14 -0.47
N VAL A 79 -3.98 9.19 -0.75
CA VAL A 79 -4.14 7.78 -0.41
C VAL A 79 -2.81 7.22 0.10
N GLY A 80 -2.85 6.35 1.09
CA GLY A 80 -1.65 5.72 1.66
C GLY A 80 -1.53 4.25 1.28
N ILE A 81 -0.30 3.83 1.04
CA ILE A 81 0.03 2.42 0.80
C ILE A 81 0.09 1.69 2.14
N ALA A 82 -0.65 0.59 2.27
CA ALA A 82 -0.69 -0.30 3.44
C ALA A 82 -0.85 -1.76 3.00
N GLY A 83 -1.03 -2.67 3.95
CA GLY A 83 -1.43 -4.06 3.70
C GLY A 83 -0.34 -5.10 4.00
N GLN A 84 -0.74 -6.37 3.92
CA GLN A 84 -0.01 -7.53 4.45
C GLN A 84 1.42 -7.75 3.93
N SER A 85 1.80 -7.17 2.81
CA SER A 85 3.15 -7.36 2.24
C SER A 85 4.14 -6.27 2.65
N LEU A 86 3.64 -5.23 3.31
CA LEU A 86 4.44 -4.09 3.75
C LEU A 86 5.32 -4.50 4.93
N ARG A 87 6.62 -4.35 4.76
CA ARG A 87 7.62 -4.65 5.80
C ARG A 87 8.94 -3.96 5.53
N THR A 88 9.81 -3.98 6.54
CA THR A 88 11.19 -3.51 6.39
C THR A 88 12.16 -4.66 6.16
N ILE A 89 13.19 -4.39 5.36
CA ILE A 89 14.39 -5.22 5.23
C ILE A 89 15.64 -4.35 5.41
N ARG A 90 16.69 -4.95 5.96
CA ARG A 90 18.00 -4.28 6.07
C ARG A 90 18.80 -4.51 4.82
N ASN A 91 19.48 -3.47 4.35
CA ASN A 91 20.46 -3.56 3.28
C ASN A 91 21.69 -2.73 3.62
N THR A 92 22.80 -3.07 3.01
CA THR A 92 24.08 -2.39 3.22
C THR A 92 24.71 -2.11 1.86
N GLU A 93 25.06 -0.86 1.63
CA GLU A 93 25.77 -0.40 0.45
C GLU A 93 27.17 0.03 0.84
N VAL A 94 28.18 -0.48 0.12
CA VAL A 94 29.57 -0.15 0.36
C VAL A 94 30.14 0.58 -0.85
N ARG A 95 30.85 1.70 -0.60
CA ARG A 95 31.54 2.47 -1.62
C ARG A 95 33.00 2.59 -1.25
N HIS A 96 33.88 2.15 -2.16
CA HIS A 96 35.30 2.41 -2.08
C HIS A 96 35.61 3.68 -2.89
N LEU A 97 36.44 4.54 -2.32
CA LEU A 97 36.92 5.76 -2.94
C LEU A 97 38.36 5.55 -3.39
N GLU A 98 38.75 6.14 -4.51
CA GLU A 98 40.09 5.95 -5.08
C GLU A 98 41.19 6.56 -4.20
N GLU A 99 40.87 7.60 -3.45
CA GLU A 99 41.74 8.28 -2.49
C GLU A 99 40.95 8.64 -1.23
N GLU A 100 41.64 8.85 -0.12
CA GLU A 100 41.03 9.42 1.08
C GLU A 100 40.30 10.74 0.74
N THR A 101 39.00 10.70 0.72
CA THR A 101 38.15 11.80 0.31
C THR A 101 37.23 12.19 1.47
N LYS A 102 36.89 13.46 1.56
CA LYS A 102 35.92 13.96 2.51
C LYS A 102 34.51 13.57 2.06
N VAL A 103 33.77 12.86 2.91
CA VAL A 103 32.39 12.46 2.63
C VAL A 103 31.54 13.71 2.35
N SER A 104 30.94 13.77 1.18
CA SER A 104 30.01 14.83 0.76
C SER A 104 28.56 14.37 0.87
N GLN A 105 27.62 15.32 0.88
CA GLN A 105 26.19 14.99 0.81
C GLN A 105 25.86 14.22 -0.48
N GLU A 106 26.47 14.61 -1.62
CA GLU A 106 26.27 13.92 -2.91
C GLU A 106 26.66 12.44 -2.86
N LEU A 107 27.72 12.10 -2.12
CA LEU A 107 28.13 10.71 -1.93
C LEU A 107 27.07 9.94 -1.13
N ILE A 108 26.50 10.54 -0.10
CA ILE A 108 25.42 9.95 0.69
C ILE A 108 24.17 9.75 -0.17
N ASP A 109 23.77 10.75 -0.94
CA ASP A 109 22.63 10.68 -1.85
C ASP A 109 22.84 9.58 -2.91
N THR A 110 24.04 9.48 -3.47
CA THR A 110 24.39 8.40 -4.41
C THR A 110 24.30 7.00 -3.78
N LEU A 111 24.72 6.83 -2.52
CA LEU A 111 24.56 5.57 -1.78
C LEU A 111 23.08 5.23 -1.55
N MET A 112 22.26 6.23 -1.19
CA MET A 112 20.83 6.05 -1.01
C MET A 112 20.13 5.66 -2.32
N ASP A 113 20.48 6.32 -3.43
CA ASP A 113 19.92 6.02 -4.75
C ASP A 113 20.35 4.63 -5.26
N SER A 114 21.60 4.25 -5.04
CA SER A 114 22.08 2.89 -5.34
C SER A 114 21.27 1.84 -4.56
N ASN A 115 21.07 2.07 -3.25
CA ASN A 115 20.25 1.20 -2.42
C ASN A 115 18.78 1.15 -2.88
N ARG A 116 18.19 2.29 -3.29
CA ARG A 116 16.81 2.36 -3.78
C ARG A 116 16.62 1.58 -5.08
N MET A 117 17.66 1.51 -5.92
CA MET A 117 17.64 0.78 -7.19
C MET A 117 17.95 -0.72 -7.04
N ALA A 118 18.29 -1.19 -5.84
CA ALA A 118 18.60 -2.60 -5.59
C ALA A 118 17.39 -3.49 -5.97
N PRO A 119 17.55 -4.47 -6.88
CA PRO A 119 16.45 -5.28 -7.36
C PRO A 119 15.99 -6.26 -6.28
N ILE A 120 14.71 -6.26 -5.98
CA ILE A 120 14.07 -7.22 -5.07
C ILE A 120 12.97 -7.96 -5.84
N VAL A 121 13.14 -9.25 -6.05
CA VAL A 121 12.22 -10.06 -6.86
C VAL A 121 10.79 -10.01 -6.31
N GLY A 122 9.86 -9.48 -7.10
CA GLY A 122 8.43 -9.40 -6.76
C GLY A 122 8.04 -8.28 -5.79
N TYR A 123 9.01 -7.47 -5.35
CA TYR A 123 8.80 -6.34 -4.44
C TYR A 123 9.40 -5.06 -5.01
N GLN A 124 8.88 -3.94 -4.56
CA GLN A 124 9.44 -2.61 -4.80
C GLN A 124 9.82 -1.94 -3.48
N ILE A 125 10.85 -1.11 -3.52
CA ILE A 125 11.25 -0.26 -2.41
C ILE A 125 10.37 1.00 -2.46
N LEU A 126 9.55 1.20 -1.43
CA LEU A 126 8.68 2.37 -1.28
C LEU A 126 9.38 3.51 -0.53
N GLY A 127 10.33 3.17 0.34
CA GLY A 127 11.06 4.15 1.12
C GLY A 127 12.38 3.59 1.63
N VAL A 128 13.34 4.49 1.81
CA VAL A 128 14.66 4.17 2.35
C VAL A 128 14.88 4.99 3.61
N VAL A 129 15.20 4.33 4.72
CA VAL A 129 15.48 4.97 6.01
C VAL A 129 16.94 4.71 6.38
N PRO A 130 17.83 5.71 6.30
CA PRO A 130 19.22 5.53 6.74
C PRO A 130 19.25 5.21 8.23
N GLN A 131 20.06 4.22 8.58
CA GLN A 131 20.22 3.77 9.96
C GLN A 131 21.50 4.32 10.60
N GLU A 132 22.60 4.04 9.97
CA GLU A 132 23.93 4.46 10.38
C GLU A 132 24.91 4.29 9.23
N TYR A 133 26.02 4.99 9.28
CA TYR A 133 27.12 4.88 8.35
C TYR A 133 28.37 4.42 9.10
N LYS A 134 29.13 3.50 8.51
CA LYS A 134 30.44 3.10 8.97
C LYS A 134 31.49 3.79 8.12
N VAL A 135 32.34 4.57 8.73
CA VAL A 135 33.41 5.34 8.12
C VAL A 135 34.72 4.91 8.79
N GLY A 136 35.53 4.11 8.07
CA GLY A 136 36.67 3.45 8.69
C GLY A 136 36.22 2.44 9.77
N LEU A 137 36.58 2.69 11.02
CA LEU A 137 36.19 1.86 12.17
C LEU A 137 34.99 2.43 12.94
N ASP A 138 34.59 3.67 12.67
CA ASP A 138 33.58 4.38 13.45
C ASP A 138 32.19 4.27 12.82
N LEU A 139 31.17 4.17 13.69
CA LEU A 139 29.76 4.23 13.32
C LEU A 139 29.21 5.62 13.64
N THR A 140 28.60 6.26 12.66
CA THR A 140 27.98 7.59 12.83
C THR A 140 26.64 7.66 12.11
N ILE A 141 25.78 8.56 12.58
CA ILE A 141 24.50 8.89 11.90
C ILE A 141 24.73 10.00 10.85
N ASP A 142 25.69 10.88 11.09
CA ASP A 142 26.08 11.96 10.19
C ASP A 142 27.55 11.81 9.79
N PRO A 143 27.83 11.22 8.60
CA PRO A 143 29.18 11.01 8.12
C PRO A 143 29.73 12.20 7.34
N VAL A 144 28.95 13.25 7.05
CA VAL A 144 29.35 14.37 6.19
C VAL A 144 30.55 15.10 6.81
N GLY A 145 31.59 15.25 6.01
CA GLY A 145 32.81 15.95 6.43
C GLY A 145 33.92 15.06 6.99
N VAL A 146 33.67 13.77 7.24
CA VAL A 146 34.69 12.80 7.68
C VAL A 146 35.54 12.39 6.48
N GLN A 147 36.86 12.26 6.66
CA GLN A 147 37.77 11.72 5.64
C GLN A 147 37.84 10.19 5.71
N THR A 148 37.74 9.55 4.55
CA THR A 148 37.79 8.08 4.45
C THR A 148 38.12 7.64 3.03
N ASP A 149 38.66 6.44 2.89
CA ASP A 149 38.84 5.70 1.64
C ASP A 149 37.64 4.76 1.34
N HIS A 150 36.75 4.52 2.31
CA HIS A 150 35.57 3.72 2.11
C HIS A 150 34.45 4.12 3.07
N ILE A 151 33.22 3.98 2.61
CA ILE A 151 32.02 4.20 3.41
C ILE A 151 31.03 3.04 3.23
N GLU A 152 30.46 2.58 4.35
CA GLU A 152 29.38 1.60 4.37
C GLU A 152 28.11 2.28 4.89
N GLY A 153 27.10 2.41 4.03
CA GLY A 153 25.78 2.89 4.42
C GLY A 153 24.86 1.72 4.80
N ARG A 154 24.28 1.77 5.99
CA ARG A 154 23.29 0.78 6.45
C ARG A 154 21.91 1.38 6.34
N PHE A 155 21.05 0.71 5.60
CA PHE A 155 19.70 1.18 5.27
C PHE A 155 18.63 0.21 5.74
N LEU A 156 17.49 0.77 6.11
CA LEU A 156 16.25 0.04 6.32
C LEU A 156 15.31 0.38 5.16
N ASN A 157 15.11 -0.58 4.25
CA ASN A 157 14.24 -0.41 3.10
C ASN A 157 12.82 -0.85 3.45
N ILE A 158 11.85 0.02 3.19
CA ILE A 158 10.43 -0.30 3.31
C ILE A 158 9.98 -0.85 1.98
N ILE A 159 9.52 -2.09 1.97
CA ILE A 159 9.15 -2.81 0.76
C ILE A 159 7.70 -3.29 0.81
N ALA A 160 7.08 -3.35 -0.37
CA ALA A 160 5.81 -4.03 -0.57
C ALA A 160 5.81 -4.79 -1.91
N ARG A 161 4.89 -5.74 -2.09
CA ARG A 161 4.70 -6.41 -3.39
C ARG A 161 4.34 -5.37 -4.45
N ASN A 162 4.87 -5.55 -5.67
CA ASN A 162 4.62 -4.64 -6.80
C ASN A 162 3.12 -4.41 -7.03
N SER A 163 2.30 -5.46 -6.91
CA SER A 163 0.85 -5.38 -7.12
C SER A 163 0.13 -4.44 -6.16
N VAL A 164 0.69 -4.12 -4.98
CA VAL A 164 0.00 -3.27 -3.99
C VAL A 164 -0.16 -1.85 -4.52
N LYS A 165 0.94 -1.21 -4.92
CA LYS A 165 0.91 0.15 -5.50
C LYS A 165 0.21 0.14 -6.87
N GLN A 166 0.50 -0.86 -7.71
CA GLN A 166 -0.12 -0.98 -9.04
C GLN A 166 -1.64 -1.06 -8.98
N ASN A 167 -2.20 -1.89 -8.08
CA ASN A 167 -3.65 -2.00 -7.94
C ASN A 167 -4.28 -0.70 -7.44
N ILE A 168 -3.63 0.03 -6.53
CA ILE A 168 -4.11 1.34 -6.07
C ILE A 168 -4.16 2.31 -7.26
N VAL A 169 -3.05 2.50 -7.97
CA VAL A 169 -2.97 3.42 -9.12
C VAL A 169 -4.03 3.05 -10.16
N GLN A 170 -4.13 1.78 -10.53
CA GLN A 170 -5.10 1.30 -11.53
C GLN A 170 -6.56 1.58 -11.12
N CYS A 171 -6.92 1.39 -9.85
CA CYS A 171 -8.29 1.68 -9.38
C CYS A 171 -8.61 3.18 -9.47
N PHE A 172 -7.66 4.05 -9.11
CA PHE A 172 -7.87 5.49 -9.18
C PHE A 172 -7.90 6.01 -10.62
N GLU A 173 -7.06 5.49 -11.51
CA GLU A 173 -7.12 5.76 -12.96
C GLU A 173 -8.47 5.36 -13.56
N GLN A 174 -8.95 4.14 -13.26
CA GLN A 174 -10.27 3.68 -13.72
C GLN A 174 -11.42 4.50 -13.14
N ALA A 175 -11.29 5.01 -11.93
CA ALA A 175 -12.25 5.92 -11.31
C ALA A 175 -12.15 7.36 -11.88
N THR A 176 -11.17 7.64 -12.72
CA THR A 176 -10.89 8.96 -13.31
C THR A 176 -10.58 10.02 -12.25
N ILE A 177 -9.83 9.65 -11.22
CA ILE A 177 -9.44 10.51 -10.10
C ILE A 177 -7.93 10.49 -9.95
N GLY A 178 -7.32 11.67 -9.92
CA GLY A 178 -5.88 11.81 -9.70
C GLY A 178 -5.47 11.43 -8.27
N ILE A 179 -4.28 10.88 -8.14
CA ILE A 179 -3.58 10.79 -6.85
C ILE A 179 -2.69 12.04 -6.76
N ALA A 180 -2.66 12.72 -5.62
CA ALA A 180 -1.81 13.88 -5.42
C ALA A 180 -0.33 13.49 -5.58
N GLU A 181 0.47 14.31 -6.26
CA GLU A 181 1.87 13.99 -6.61
C GLU A 181 2.72 13.68 -5.37
N ASP A 182 2.55 14.46 -4.30
CA ASP A 182 3.22 14.22 -3.01
C ASP A 182 2.63 13.05 -2.21
N SER A 183 1.58 12.39 -2.72
CA SER A 183 0.93 11.21 -2.15
C SER A 183 1.34 9.88 -2.79
N GLU A 184 2.00 9.88 -3.94
CA GLU A 184 2.29 8.65 -4.69
C GLU A 184 3.06 7.58 -3.91
N ASP A 185 3.89 8.00 -2.96
CA ASP A 185 4.72 7.16 -2.11
C ASP A 185 4.36 7.26 -0.62
N LEU A 186 3.15 7.78 -0.29
CA LEU A 186 2.71 7.85 1.11
C LEU A 186 2.51 6.44 1.67
N ILE A 187 3.30 6.12 2.68
CA ILE A 187 3.20 4.87 3.43
C ILE A 187 2.30 5.14 4.65
N ALA A 188 1.04 4.66 4.61
CA ALA A 188 0.03 4.98 5.61
C ALA A 188 0.48 4.74 7.06
N PRO A 189 1.17 3.65 7.44
CA PRO A 189 1.70 3.48 8.78
C PRO A 189 2.71 4.56 9.22
N LEU A 190 3.52 5.09 8.32
CA LEU A 190 4.47 6.17 8.66
C LEU A 190 3.73 7.48 8.93
N VAL A 191 2.76 7.79 8.09
CA VAL A 191 1.91 8.98 8.26
C VAL A 191 1.13 8.91 9.57
N LEU A 192 0.60 7.73 9.91
CA LEU A 192 -0.04 7.46 11.19
C LEU A 192 0.92 7.69 12.36
N ALA A 193 2.16 7.18 12.27
CA ALA A 193 3.17 7.35 13.30
C ALA A 193 3.55 8.82 13.51
N GLU A 194 3.61 9.62 12.44
CA GLU A 194 3.82 11.08 12.55
C GLU A 194 2.65 11.78 13.25
N ALA A 195 1.42 11.33 13.02
CA ALA A 195 0.23 11.92 13.61
C ALA A 195 -0.02 11.52 15.08
N ILE A 196 0.56 10.41 15.54
CA ILE A 196 0.29 9.86 16.89
C ILE A 196 1.47 9.97 17.85
N LEU A 197 2.70 9.69 17.37
CA LEU A 197 3.87 9.60 18.22
C LEU A 197 4.49 10.96 18.48
N THR A 198 4.78 11.24 19.73
CA THR A 198 5.54 12.44 20.11
C THR A 198 7.03 12.27 19.77
N PRO A 199 7.77 13.37 19.52
CA PRO A 199 9.22 13.31 19.32
C PRO A 199 9.98 12.67 20.50
N SER A 200 9.47 12.82 21.72
CA SER A 200 10.04 12.19 22.91
C SER A 200 9.87 10.68 22.89
N GLU A 201 8.71 10.16 22.49
CA GLU A 201 8.46 8.72 22.35
C GLU A 201 9.36 8.10 21.28
N LYS A 202 9.44 8.72 20.10
CA LYS A 202 10.31 8.26 19.00
C LYS A 202 11.79 8.24 19.42
N ARG A 203 12.24 9.25 20.18
CA ARG A 203 13.62 9.34 20.68
C ARG A 203 13.92 8.28 21.73
N SER A 204 13.05 8.14 22.72
CA SER A 204 13.25 7.22 23.85
C SER A 204 13.11 5.75 23.47
N GLY A 205 12.47 5.47 22.34
CA GLY A 205 12.15 4.13 21.85
C GLY A 205 10.75 3.70 22.26
N CYS A 206 9.94 3.42 21.23
CA CYS A 206 8.56 2.98 21.40
C CYS A 206 8.17 1.98 20.31
N VAL A 207 7.14 1.20 20.60
CA VAL A 207 6.41 0.43 19.60
C VAL A 207 5.02 1.04 19.41
N LEU A 208 4.67 1.39 18.17
CA LEU A 208 3.31 1.73 17.77
C LEU A 208 2.67 0.48 17.18
N VAL A 209 1.49 0.13 17.67
CA VAL A 209 0.69 -0.99 17.17
C VAL A 209 -0.67 -0.48 16.74
N ASP A 210 -0.97 -0.63 15.45
CA ASP A 210 -2.28 -0.31 14.87
C ASP A 210 -3.08 -1.62 14.67
N PHE A 211 -4.09 -1.81 15.50
CA PHE A 211 -4.99 -2.95 15.47
C PHE A 211 -6.13 -2.70 14.49
N GLY A 212 -5.94 -3.10 13.24
CA GLY A 212 -6.96 -3.02 12.20
C GLY A 212 -7.95 -4.18 12.20
N ALA A 213 -8.81 -4.21 11.17
CA ALA A 213 -9.82 -5.25 11.00
C ALA A 213 -9.20 -6.58 10.55
N ASP A 214 -8.41 -6.60 9.46
CA ASP A 214 -7.76 -7.80 8.92
C ASP A 214 -6.25 -7.84 9.17
N THR A 215 -5.67 -6.74 9.65
CA THR A 215 -4.22 -6.60 9.84
C THR A 215 -3.90 -5.91 11.14
N THR A 216 -2.74 -6.23 11.70
CA THR A 216 -2.12 -5.49 12.78
C THR A 216 -0.76 -5.00 12.32
N THR A 217 -0.55 -3.69 12.34
CA THR A 217 0.68 -3.05 11.87
C THR A 217 1.54 -2.64 13.04
N ILE A 218 2.85 -2.91 12.95
CA ILE A 218 3.82 -2.63 14.00
C ILE A 218 4.91 -1.72 13.45
N LEU A 219 5.19 -0.63 14.18
CA LEU A 219 6.33 0.24 13.93
C LEU A 219 7.15 0.41 15.20
N ILE A 220 8.46 0.27 15.07
CA ILE A 220 9.39 0.48 16.19
C ILE A 220 10.30 1.64 15.86
N TYR A 221 10.31 2.63 16.75
CA TYR A 221 11.17 3.81 16.66
C TYR A 221 12.20 3.81 17.80
N ARG A 222 13.41 4.27 17.48
CA ARG A 222 14.49 4.57 18.46
C ARG A 222 15.37 5.67 17.91
N ASN A 223 15.75 6.63 18.75
CA ASN A 223 16.55 7.80 18.38
C ASN A 223 15.93 8.60 17.21
N ASN A 224 14.60 8.74 17.18
CA ASN A 224 13.81 9.36 16.12
C ASN A 224 13.88 8.64 14.75
N ILE A 225 14.47 7.46 14.68
CA ILE A 225 14.64 6.68 13.44
C ILE A 225 13.71 5.46 13.51
N LEU A 226 13.02 5.16 12.41
CA LEU A 226 12.30 3.90 12.24
C LEU A 226 13.30 2.75 12.23
N ARG A 227 13.09 1.75 13.07
CA ARG A 227 13.96 0.58 13.21
C ARG A 227 13.33 -0.71 12.71
N HIS A 228 12.00 -0.76 12.68
CA HIS A 228 11.25 -1.91 12.20
C HIS A 228 9.84 -1.50 11.77
N LEU A 229 9.34 -2.09 10.70
CA LEU A 229 7.95 -2.04 10.28
C LEU A 229 7.56 -3.42 9.78
N ALA A 230 6.43 -3.94 10.26
CA ALA A 230 5.85 -5.19 9.80
C ALA A 230 4.33 -5.13 9.87
N VAL A 231 3.67 -5.85 8.97
CA VAL A 231 2.21 -6.03 8.96
C VAL A 231 1.89 -7.50 9.19
N ILE A 232 1.24 -7.79 10.29
CA ILE A 232 0.70 -9.10 10.64
C ILE A 232 -0.66 -9.24 9.96
N PRO A 233 -0.91 -10.29 9.15
CA PRO A 233 -2.16 -10.48 8.43
C PRO A 233 -3.27 -11.06 9.31
N LEU A 234 -3.39 -10.58 10.54
CA LEU A 234 -4.39 -10.90 11.55
C LEU A 234 -4.90 -9.61 12.19
N GLY A 235 -6.19 -9.52 12.47
CA GLY A 235 -6.83 -8.37 13.10
C GLY A 235 -8.18 -8.74 13.72
N GLY A 236 -9.00 -7.73 14.05
CA GLY A 236 -10.28 -7.91 14.74
C GLY A 236 -11.28 -8.83 14.04
N ASN A 237 -11.29 -8.86 12.70
CA ASN A 237 -12.17 -9.73 11.91
C ASN A 237 -11.82 -11.23 12.07
N ASN A 238 -10.60 -11.57 12.46
CA ASN A 238 -10.25 -12.96 12.74
C ASN A 238 -10.99 -13.47 13.97
N ILE A 239 -11.15 -12.63 15.00
CA ILE A 239 -11.95 -12.94 16.19
C ILE A 239 -13.43 -13.12 15.79
N THR A 240 -13.98 -12.20 14.98
CA THR A 240 -15.37 -12.28 14.49
C THR A 240 -15.62 -13.57 13.72
N LYS A 241 -14.70 -13.96 12.82
CA LYS A 241 -14.79 -15.22 12.06
C LYS A 241 -14.75 -16.47 12.94
N ASP A 242 -13.98 -16.44 14.02
CA ASP A 242 -13.95 -17.56 14.96
C ASP A 242 -15.27 -17.68 15.72
N ILE A 243 -15.91 -16.54 16.07
CA ILE A 243 -17.25 -16.54 16.66
C ILE A 243 -18.29 -17.05 15.64
N CYS A 244 -18.20 -16.67 14.36
CA CYS A 244 -19.06 -17.18 13.29
C CYS A 244 -19.00 -18.70 13.14
N SER A 245 -17.88 -19.35 13.52
CA SER A 245 -17.77 -20.82 13.51
C SER A 245 -18.78 -21.52 14.42
N GLN A 246 -19.38 -20.78 15.36
CA GLN A 246 -20.48 -21.23 16.23
C GLN A 246 -21.86 -21.09 15.58
N GLN A 247 -21.94 -20.98 14.24
CA GLN A 247 -23.18 -20.82 13.46
C GLN A 247 -23.89 -19.49 13.76
N ILE A 248 -23.12 -18.44 14.04
CA ILE A 248 -23.60 -17.08 14.28
C ILE A 248 -23.31 -16.23 13.05
N GLU A 249 -24.29 -15.44 12.62
CA GLU A 249 -24.13 -14.48 11.51
C GLU A 249 -23.04 -13.45 11.82
N GLU A 250 -22.35 -12.96 10.78
CA GLU A 250 -21.16 -12.10 10.94
C GLU A 250 -21.48 -10.78 11.69
N GLU A 251 -22.63 -10.17 11.42
CA GLU A 251 -23.06 -8.95 12.09
C GLU A 251 -23.31 -9.18 13.59
N ASP A 252 -23.97 -10.29 13.95
CA ASP A 252 -24.22 -10.67 15.33
C ASP A 252 -22.94 -11.08 16.06
N ALA A 253 -22.04 -11.78 15.37
CA ALA A 253 -20.71 -12.15 15.90
C ALA A 253 -19.87 -10.92 16.23
N GLU A 254 -19.85 -9.93 15.34
CA GLU A 254 -19.17 -8.66 15.57
C GLU A 254 -19.78 -7.90 16.76
N ALA A 255 -21.12 -7.84 16.84
CA ALA A 255 -21.80 -7.21 17.95
C ALA A 255 -21.54 -7.91 19.30
N LEU A 256 -21.52 -9.26 19.34
CA LEU A 256 -21.13 -10.05 20.53
C LEU A 256 -19.70 -9.74 20.94
N LYS A 257 -18.76 -9.73 20.00
CA LYS A 257 -17.36 -9.38 20.25
C LYS A 257 -17.21 -7.99 20.87
N ILE A 258 -17.86 -6.99 20.28
CA ILE A 258 -17.76 -5.60 20.75
C ILE A 258 -18.38 -5.44 22.14
N LYS A 259 -19.54 -6.08 22.38
CA LYS A 259 -20.30 -5.89 23.61
C LYS A 259 -19.76 -6.71 24.80
N PHE A 260 -19.30 -7.93 24.56
CA PHE A 260 -18.98 -8.87 25.60
C PHE A 260 -17.55 -9.44 25.54
N GLY A 261 -16.85 -9.29 24.40
CA GLY A 261 -15.51 -9.85 24.22
C GLY A 261 -14.50 -9.25 25.19
N LYS A 262 -13.66 -10.11 25.76
CA LYS A 262 -12.52 -9.73 26.62
C LYS A 262 -11.25 -10.34 26.05
N ALA A 263 -10.20 -9.52 25.91
CA ALA A 263 -8.87 -9.96 25.46
C ALA A 263 -8.14 -10.82 26.51
N TYR A 264 -8.53 -10.72 27.74
CA TYR A 264 -7.98 -11.44 28.88
C TYR A 264 -9.06 -11.72 29.93
N VAL A 265 -9.08 -12.95 30.43
CA VAL A 265 -9.95 -13.38 31.52
C VAL A 265 -9.09 -13.71 32.74
N GLU A 266 -9.44 -13.16 33.91
CA GLU A 266 -8.70 -13.44 35.13
C GLU A 266 -8.97 -14.88 35.60
N PRO A 267 -7.94 -15.67 35.91
CA PRO A 267 -8.10 -17.07 36.36
C PRO A 267 -8.91 -17.25 37.65
N THR A 268 -9.12 -16.14 38.37
CA THR A 268 -9.84 -16.10 39.66
C THR A 268 -11.33 -15.75 39.51
N GLU A 269 -11.78 -15.39 38.31
CA GLU A 269 -13.22 -15.19 38.08
C GLU A 269 -13.92 -16.55 38.26
N GLU A 270 -14.89 -16.63 39.18
CA GLU A 270 -15.76 -17.81 39.31
C GLU A 270 -16.60 -17.92 38.03
N TYR A 271 -16.40 -18.98 37.28
CA TYR A 271 -17.17 -19.27 36.09
C TYR A 271 -18.59 -19.71 36.45
N ASP A 272 -19.56 -18.94 36.01
CA ASP A 272 -20.94 -19.39 35.95
C ASP A 272 -21.15 -20.16 34.64
N GLU A 273 -21.11 -21.46 34.68
CA GLU A 273 -21.29 -22.35 33.51
C GLU A 273 -22.63 -22.12 32.78
N ASN A 274 -23.60 -21.54 33.45
CA ASN A 274 -24.93 -21.26 32.89
C ASN A 274 -25.06 -19.86 32.33
N LYS A 275 -24.02 -19.01 32.40
CA LYS A 275 -24.05 -17.66 31.92
C LYS A 275 -24.08 -17.64 30.39
N ILE A 276 -25.09 -16.97 29.84
CA ILE A 276 -25.28 -16.79 28.38
C ILE A 276 -25.23 -15.32 28.05
N PHE A 277 -24.46 -14.96 27.03
CA PHE A 277 -24.52 -13.64 26.40
C PHE A 277 -25.55 -13.66 25.26
N SER A 278 -26.41 -12.66 25.23
CA SER A 278 -27.49 -12.57 24.26
C SER A 278 -27.57 -11.16 23.65
N LEU A 279 -27.90 -11.10 22.37
CA LEU A 279 -28.24 -9.89 21.63
C LEU A 279 -29.73 -9.90 21.30
N ASP A 280 -30.53 -9.05 21.96
CA ASP A 280 -31.94 -8.75 21.66
C ASP A 280 -32.81 -9.98 21.27
N ASN A 281 -32.61 -11.13 21.92
CA ASN A 281 -33.25 -12.43 21.64
C ASN A 281 -33.02 -13.01 20.22
N LYS A 282 -32.08 -12.47 19.44
CA LYS A 282 -31.75 -12.98 18.10
C LYS A 282 -30.66 -14.03 18.12
N CYS A 283 -29.64 -13.81 18.91
CA CYS A 283 -28.46 -14.64 18.98
C CYS A 283 -28.00 -14.80 20.43
N SER A 284 -27.53 -15.98 20.80
CA SER A 284 -26.96 -16.25 22.12
C SER A 284 -25.78 -17.19 22.03
N ILE A 285 -24.81 -16.99 22.92
CA ILE A 285 -23.62 -17.81 23.05
C ILE A 285 -23.29 -18.03 24.52
N GLN A 286 -22.75 -19.18 24.87
CA GLN A 286 -22.23 -19.42 26.21
C GLN A 286 -21.11 -18.44 26.54
N ALA A 287 -21.17 -17.79 27.70
CA ALA A 287 -20.23 -16.72 28.05
C ALA A 287 -18.78 -17.19 28.02
N GLN A 288 -18.51 -18.36 28.63
CA GLN A 288 -17.17 -18.96 28.65
C GLN A 288 -16.65 -19.23 27.24
N LEU A 289 -17.47 -19.81 26.36
CA LEU A 289 -17.06 -20.12 24.98
C LEU A 289 -16.69 -18.86 24.20
N LEU A 290 -17.46 -17.77 24.35
CA LEU A 290 -17.12 -16.49 23.72
C LEU A 290 -15.80 -15.93 24.26
N GLU A 291 -15.62 -15.96 25.58
CA GLU A 291 -14.39 -15.47 26.24
C GLU A 291 -13.19 -16.28 25.79
N ASP A 292 -13.28 -17.61 25.75
CA ASP A 292 -12.21 -18.51 25.28
C ASP A 292 -11.83 -18.24 23.81
N ILE A 293 -12.81 -18.06 22.92
CA ILE A 293 -12.58 -17.75 21.51
C ILE A 293 -11.85 -16.40 21.36
N VAL A 294 -12.36 -15.37 22.03
CA VAL A 294 -11.80 -14.00 21.95
C VAL A 294 -10.38 -13.98 22.52
N GLU A 295 -10.16 -14.57 23.70
CA GLU A 295 -8.85 -14.62 24.34
C GLU A 295 -7.85 -15.42 23.50
N ALA A 296 -8.21 -16.58 22.98
CA ALA A 296 -7.32 -17.43 22.17
C ALA A 296 -6.83 -16.69 20.91
N ARG A 297 -7.75 -16.07 20.16
CA ARG A 297 -7.37 -15.33 18.95
C ARG A 297 -6.60 -14.04 19.27
N THR A 298 -6.96 -13.33 20.32
CA THR A 298 -6.22 -12.15 20.77
C THR A 298 -4.79 -12.54 21.16
N ASN A 299 -4.62 -13.65 21.89
CA ASN A 299 -3.31 -14.16 22.27
C ASN A 299 -2.45 -14.48 21.04
N GLU A 300 -3.00 -15.09 19.99
CA GLU A 300 -2.27 -15.35 18.75
C GLU A 300 -1.80 -14.03 18.09
N ILE A 301 -2.65 -13.00 18.04
CA ILE A 301 -2.25 -11.68 17.52
C ILE A 301 -1.12 -11.11 18.36
N LEU A 302 -1.24 -11.14 19.67
CA LEU A 302 -0.25 -10.60 20.61
C LEU A 302 1.08 -11.36 20.59
N ASP A 303 1.06 -12.67 20.43
CA ASP A 303 2.26 -13.50 20.27
C ASP A 303 3.01 -13.15 18.96
N ASN A 304 2.29 -12.88 17.88
CA ASN A 304 2.89 -12.39 16.64
C ASN A 304 3.50 -10.98 16.83
N ILE A 305 2.83 -10.09 17.58
CA ILE A 305 3.39 -8.78 17.94
C ILE A 305 4.68 -8.95 18.74
N ALA A 306 4.67 -9.77 19.79
CA ALA A 306 5.85 -10.04 20.61
C ALA A 306 7.02 -10.59 19.76
N ASN A 307 6.73 -11.50 18.82
CA ASN A 307 7.72 -12.02 17.89
C ASN A 307 8.31 -10.92 16.99
N GLN A 308 7.50 -10.00 16.47
CA GLN A 308 8.01 -8.88 15.67
C GLN A 308 8.88 -7.94 16.49
N ILE A 309 8.55 -7.71 17.77
CA ILE A 309 9.37 -6.92 18.68
C ILE A 309 10.74 -7.59 18.90
N ILE A 310 10.78 -8.90 19.13
CA ILE A 310 12.02 -9.68 19.25
C ILE A 310 12.83 -9.64 17.96
N LEU A 311 12.20 -9.88 16.80
CA LEU A 311 12.86 -9.86 15.48
C LEU A 311 13.46 -8.49 15.14
N SER A 312 12.91 -7.42 15.69
CA SER A 312 13.47 -6.07 15.51
C SER A 312 14.86 -5.93 16.18
N GLY A 313 15.10 -6.66 17.28
CA GLY A 313 16.27 -6.54 18.16
C GLY A 313 16.23 -5.34 19.10
N TYR A 314 15.05 -4.73 19.29
CA TYR A 314 14.86 -3.54 20.13
C TYR A 314 13.99 -3.79 21.37
N GLU A 315 13.67 -5.03 21.72
CA GLU A 315 12.82 -5.40 22.84
C GLU A 315 13.23 -4.75 24.17
N ASN A 316 14.53 -4.57 24.39
CA ASN A 316 15.08 -3.97 25.62
C ASN A 316 15.27 -2.44 25.51
N ASN A 317 14.88 -1.83 24.39
CA ASN A 317 15.15 -0.42 24.10
C ASN A 317 13.87 0.42 23.95
N LEU A 318 12.72 -0.08 24.41
CA LEU A 318 11.41 0.56 24.30
C LEU A 318 11.05 1.32 25.59
N MET A 319 11.84 2.34 25.93
CA MET A 319 11.66 3.10 27.19
C MET A 319 10.37 3.91 27.25
N ALA A 320 9.80 4.29 26.10
CA ALA A 320 8.50 4.93 26.02
C ALA A 320 7.34 3.91 26.04
N GLY A 321 7.64 2.62 25.91
CA GLY A 321 6.66 1.54 25.95
C GLY A 321 5.91 1.34 24.64
N ALA A 322 4.64 0.94 24.73
CA ALA A 322 3.76 0.67 23.61
C ALA A 322 2.67 1.74 23.47
N ILE A 323 2.40 2.11 22.23
CA ILE A 323 1.28 2.97 21.85
C ILE A 323 0.34 2.14 20.99
N LEU A 324 -0.90 1.96 21.45
CA LEU A 324 -1.91 1.14 20.80
C LEU A 324 -2.97 2.04 20.15
N THR A 325 -3.37 1.72 18.92
CA THR A 325 -4.39 2.44 18.15
C THR A 325 -5.15 1.49 17.23
N GLY A 326 -6.07 2.02 16.42
CA GLY A 326 -6.90 1.24 15.52
C GLY A 326 -8.20 0.74 16.16
N GLY A 327 -9.19 0.39 15.34
CA GLY A 327 -10.52 0.00 15.83
C GLY A 327 -10.53 -1.20 16.77
N ALA A 328 -9.70 -2.23 16.50
CA ALA A 328 -9.65 -3.42 17.34
C ALA A 328 -8.84 -3.21 18.63
N SER A 329 -8.16 -2.07 18.80
CA SER A 329 -7.54 -1.69 20.08
C SER A 329 -8.54 -1.39 21.20
N ASN A 330 -9.82 -1.23 20.86
CA ASN A 330 -10.91 -1.01 21.83
C ASN A 330 -11.40 -2.29 22.51
N MET A 331 -10.78 -3.43 22.23
CA MET A 331 -11.09 -4.69 22.90
C MET A 331 -10.90 -4.55 24.41
N ASN A 332 -11.93 -4.97 25.17
CA ASN A 332 -11.87 -4.91 26.63
C ASN A 332 -10.72 -5.78 27.16
N LYS A 333 -10.01 -5.31 28.20
CA LYS A 333 -8.85 -6.00 28.81
C LYS A 333 -7.65 -6.21 27.85
N LEU A 334 -7.54 -5.43 26.78
CA LEU A 334 -6.42 -5.54 25.84
C LEU A 334 -5.09 -5.11 26.48
N GLU A 335 -5.10 -4.14 27.39
CA GLU A 335 -3.90 -3.65 28.10
C GLU A 335 -3.26 -4.77 28.91
N GLU A 336 -4.07 -5.50 29.70
CA GLU A 336 -3.62 -6.60 30.52
C GLU A 336 -3.09 -7.77 29.67
N ALA A 337 -3.82 -8.14 28.61
CA ALA A 337 -3.39 -9.15 27.66
C ALA A 337 -2.05 -8.78 27.02
N PHE A 338 -1.93 -7.55 26.50
CA PHE A 338 -0.75 -7.03 25.83
C PHE A 338 0.46 -7.03 26.76
N SER A 339 0.30 -6.49 27.98
CA SER A 339 1.36 -6.44 28.98
C SER A 339 1.87 -7.82 29.37
N LYS A 340 0.97 -8.79 29.53
CA LYS A 340 1.36 -10.18 29.86
C LYS A 340 2.14 -10.86 28.75
N ARG A 341 1.75 -10.67 27.48
CA ARG A 341 2.37 -11.32 26.33
C ARG A 341 3.69 -10.66 25.91
N THR A 342 3.72 -9.35 25.83
CA THR A 342 4.89 -8.60 25.36
C THR A 342 5.89 -8.24 26.45
N LYS A 343 5.51 -8.35 27.72
CA LYS A 343 6.27 -7.87 28.91
C LYS A 343 6.48 -6.37 28.98
N ILE A 344 5.78 -5.60 28.14
CA ILE A 344 5.80 -4.13 28.15
C ILE A 344 4.71 -3.66 29.11
N GLN A 345 5.12 -2.94 30.19
CA GLN A 345 4.20 -2.45 31.21
C GLN A 345 3.66 -1.05 30.90
N LYS A 346 4.45 -0.23 30.20
CA LYS A 346 4.04 1.12 29.85
C LYS A 346 3.26 1.11 28.55
N ILE A 347 1.95 1.29 28.67
CA ILE A 347 1.02 1.25 27.53
C ILE A 347 0.21 2.54 27.49
N ARG A 348 0.01 3.10 26.29
CA ARG A 348 -0.84 4.25 26.02
C ARG A 348 -1.77 3.94 24.84
N PHE A 349 -3.05 4.20 25.01
CA PHE A 349 -4.00 4.15 23.90
C PHE A 349 -4.05 5.50 23.19
N ALA A 350 -3.78 5.51 21.89
CA ALA A 350 -3.92 6.69 21.05
C ALA A 350 -5.28 6.65 20.36
N LYS A 351 -6.29 7.21 21.02
CA LYS A 351 -7.66 7.28 20.52
C LYS A 351 -7.87 8.40 19.50
N GLU A 352 -7.00 9.40 19.51
CA GLU A 352 -7.01 10.55 18.59
C GLU A 352 -5.57 10.86 18.14
N THR A 353 -5.46 11.57 17.01
CA THR A 353 -4.20 12.15 16.53
C THR A 353 -3.83 13.39 17.37
N GLN A 354 -2.59 13.87 17.20
CA GLN A 354 -2.12 15.11 17.85
C GLN A 354 -2.77 16.38 17.26
N TYR A 355 -3.46 16.26 16.12
CA TYR A 355 -4.09 17.39 15.46
C TYR A 355 -5.43 17.74 16.12
N VAL A 356 -5.70 19.03 16.24
CA VAL A 356 -7.01 19.52 16.71
C VAL A 356 -8.00 19.42 15.56
N ILE A 357 -9.01 18.57 15.72
CA ILE A 357 -10.05 18.33 14.71
C ILE A 357 -11.31 19.11 15.08
N LYS A 358 -11.87 19.86 14.12
CA LYS A 358 -13.11 20.63 14.27
C LYS A 358 -14.17 20.13 13.28
N GLY A 359 -15.45 20.18 13.69
CA GLY A 359 -16.58 19.84 12.81
C GLY A 359 -16.70 18.37 12.46
N SER A 360 -16.19 17.46 13.29
CA SER A 360 -16.28 16.02 13.09
C SER A 360 -17.19 15.37 14.13
N GLU A 361 -18.08 14.49 13.66
CA GLU A 361 -18.87 13.57 14.48
C GLU A 361 -18.25 12.15 14.52
N LEU A 362 -17.06 11.98 13.95
CA LEU A 362 -16.39 10.69 13.91
C LEU A 362 -16.03 10.21 15.31
N PRO A 363 -16.15 8.89 15.58
CA PRO A 363 -15.74 8.30 16.85
C PRO A 363 -14.28 8.62 17.20
N LYS A 364 -14.05 8.93 18.47
CA LYS A 364 -12.71 9.18 19.03
C LYS A 364 -12.20 7.91 19.72
N ASP A 365 -12.05 6.87 18.93
CA ASP A 365 -11.71 5.53 19.38
C ASP A 365 -10.47 4.93 18.69
N GLY A 366 -9.77 5.74 17.91
CA GLY A 366 -8.58 5.35 17.15
C GLY A 366 -8.87 4.75 15.77
N SER A 367 -10.13 4.40 15.46
CA SER A 367 -10.50 3.74 14.20
C SER A 367 -10.36 4.63 12.95
N TYR A 368 -10.25 5.94 13.14
CA TYR A 368 -10.08 6.91 12.05
C TYR A 368 -8.72 7.62 12.06
N ASN A 369 -7.80 7.18 12.92
CA ASN A 369 -6.50 7.87 13.08
C ASN A 369 -5.67 7.85 11.80
N THR A 370 -5.68 6.74 11.04
CA THR A 370 -4.99 6.65 9.74
C THR A 370 -5.59 7.61 8.72
N LEU A 371 -6.91 7.67 8.63
CA LEU A 371 -7.61 8.60 7.73
C LEU A 371 -7.30 10.07 8.08
N MET A 372 -7.33 10.43 9.38
CA MET A 372 -6.99 11.77 9.86
C MET A 372 -5.53 12.11 9.61
N ALA A 373 -4.63 11.14 9.75
CA ALA A 373 -3.22 11.30 9.46
C ALA A 373 -2.97 11.58 7.97
N LEU A 374 -3.63 10.84 7.08
CA LEU A 374 -3.57 11.08 5.62
C LEU A 374 -4.10 12.47 5.25
N LEU A 375 -5.23 12.89 5.85
CA LEU A 375 -5.77 14.23 5.63
C LEU A 375 -4.80 15.31 6.11
N ALA A 376 -4.17 15.11 7.28
CA ALA A 376 -3.19 16.03 7.84
C ALA A 376 -1.88 16.09 7.01
N ALA A 377 -1.49 14.99 6.38
CA ALA A 377 -0.32 14.95 5.51
C ALA A 377 -0.53 15.74 4.21
N GLY A 378 -1.76 15.84 3.71
CA GLY A 378 -2.08 16.53 2.46
C GLY A 378 -1.65 18.01 2.49
N LYS A 379 -1.10 18.49 1.37
CA LYS A 379 -0.61 19.88 1.20
C LYS A 379 -1.30 20.60 0.05
N GLU A 380 -1.70 19.86 -0.97
CA GLU A 380 -2.24 20.42 -2.19
C GLU A 380 -3.76 20.54 -2.13
N ASN A 381 -4.30 21.59 -2.78
CA ASN A 381 -5.74 21.70 -2.97
C ASN A 381 -6.25 20.59 -3.89
N CYS A 382 -7.24 19.84 -3.42
CA CYS A 382 -7.87 18.74 -4.16
C CYS A 382 -9.05 19.17 -5.04
N CYS A 383 -9.48 20.44 -4.93
CA CYS A 383 -10.55 20.97 -5.76
C CYS A 383 -10.10 21.02 -7.22
N LEU A 384 -10.92 20.46 -8.12
CA LEU A 384 -10.72 20.68 -9.55
C LEU A 384 -11.09 22.14 -9.86
N ALA A 385 -10.09 22.95 -10.21
CA ALA A 385 -10.33 24.31 -10.66
C ALA A 385 -11.20 24.26 -11.94
N ILE A 386 -12.45 24.65 -11.82
CA ILE A 386 -13.24 24.95 -13.02
C ILE A 386 -12.57 26.21 -13.59
N PRO A 387 -12.06 26.21 -14.83
CA PRO A 387 -11.60 27.45 -15.42
C PRO A 387 -12.77 28.42 -15.34
N GLU A 388 -12.57 29.56 -14.68
CA GLU A 388 -13.58 30.61 -14.67
C GLU A 388 -13.92 30.90 -16.13
N VAL A 389 -15.13 30.53 -16.52
CA VAL A 389 -15.72 31.04 -17.75
C VAL A 389 -15.85 32.52 -17.49
N ILE A 390 -14.88 33.30 -17.97
CA ILE A 390 -14.98 34.75 -18.00
C ILE A 390 -16.24 35.02 -18.81
N THR A 391 -17.37 35.20 -18.12
CA THR A 391 -18.56 35.76 -18.75
C THR A 391 -18.19 37.16 -19.11
N PRO A 392 -18.15 37.52 -20.41
CA PRO A 392 -17.87 38.88 -20.78
C PRO A 392 -18.95 39.76 -20.12
N GLU A 393 -18.55 40.73 -19.30
CA GLU A 393 -19.45 41.74 -18.81
C GLU A 393 -20.20 42.37 -19.99
N PRO A 394 -21.51 42.72 -19.87
CA PRO A 394 -22.25 43.34 -20.94
C PRO A 394 -21.57 44.67 -21.30
N ILE A 395 -21.07 44.74 -22.52
CA ILE A 395 -20.44 45.92 -23.10
C ILE A 395 -21.45 47.05 -23.00
N LYS A 396 -21.20 48.04 -22.12
CA LYS A 396 -21.84 49.33 -22.20
C LYS A 396 -21.39 50.00 -23.50
N GLU A 397 -22.32 50.22 -24.41
CA GLU A 397 -22.09 50.98 -25.62
C GLU A 397 -21.47 52.34 -25.26
N ILE A 398 -20.19 52.48 -25.49
CA ILE A 398 -19.49 53.77 -25.54
C ILE A 398 -19.24 54.07 -27.00
N GLY A 399 -19.78 55.23 -27.44
CA GLY A 399 -19.84 55.68 -28.79
C GLY A 399 -18.46 55.71 -29.50
N ARG A 400 -18.50 55.36 -30.79
CA ARG A 400 -17.41 55.47 -31.74
C ARG A 400 -16.73 56.83 -31.67
N LYS A 401 -15.44 56.83 -31.33
CA LYS A 401 -14.45 57.76 -31.85
C LYS A 401 -13.14 57.02 -32.02
N ASP A 402 -12.60 57.18 -33.24
CA ASP A 402 -11.39 56.56 -33.71
C ASP A 402 -10.20 56.79 -32.77
N ILE A 403 -9.55 55.72 -32.36
CA ILE A 403 -8.15 55.74 -31.90
C ILE A 403 -7.49 54.51 -32.51
N GLU A 404 -6.69 54.69 -33.54
CA GLU A 404 -5.59 53.83 -33.91
C GLU A 404 -4.60 53.82 -32.74
N GLY A 405 -4.39 52.67 -32.09
CA GLY A 405 -3.43 52.54 -31.01
C GLY A 405 -3.46 51.14 -30.41
N GLN A 406 -2.34 50.50 -30.39
CA GLN A 406 -2.05 49.14 -29.88
C GLN A 406 -2.75 48.83 -28.55
N LEU A 407 -3.54 47.75 -28.53
CA LEU A 407 -4.12 47.21 -27.31
C LEU A 407 -3.04 46.37 -26.60
N PHE A 408 -2.59 46.82 -25.44
CA PHE A 408 -1.75 46.05 -24.54
C PHE A 408 -2.60 45.51 -23.40
N THR A 409 -2.30 44.26 -22.96
CA THR A 409 -2.80 43.72 -21.70
C THR A 409 -2.09 44.35 -20.50
N MET A 410 -2.60 44.22 -19.31
CA MET A 410 -1.99 44.78 -18.08
C MET A 410 -0.55 44.29 -17.83
N ASP A 411 -0.10 43.21 -18.48
CA ASP A 411 1.26 42.67 -18.38
C ASP A 411 2.18 43.07 -19.57
N GLY A 412 1.74 43.96 -20.47
CA GLY A 412 2.58 44.52 -21.52
C GLY A 412 2.76 43.65 -22.78
N GLU A 413 2.10 42.51 -22.90
CA GLU A 413 2.15 41.65 -24.09
C GLU A 413 1.08 42.06 -25.12
N SER A 414 1.43 42.05 -26.41
CA SER A 414 0.49 42.37 -27.49
C SER A 414 -0.46 41.19 -27.76
N VAL A 415 -1.72 41.49 -28.13
CA VAL A 415 -2.73 40.45 -28.49
C VAL A 415 -2.24 39.56 -29.63
N GLU A 416 -1.35 40.03 -30.46
CA GLU A 416 -0.71 39.26 -31.54
C GLU A 416 0.31 38.24 -31.02
N GLU A 417 1.03 38.51 -29.92
CA GLU A 417 1.97 37.60 -29.30
C GLU A 417 1.23 36.45 -28.58
N ILE A 418 0.13 36.76 -27.90
CA ILE A 418 -0.73 35.77 -27.28
C ILE A 418 -1.33 34.81 -28.32
N ARG A 419 -1.83 35.32 -29.44
CA ARG A 419 -2.32 34.49 -30.56
C ARG A 419 -1.25 33.60 -31.16
N LYS A 420 -0.02 34.11 -31.34
CA LYS A 420 1.10 33.29 -31.82
C LYS A 420 1.50 32.19 -30.84
N GLN A 421 1.46 32.45 -29.54
CA GLN A 421 1.71 31.44 -28.52
C GLN A 421 0.62 30.37 -28.51
N GLU A 422 -0.65 30.73 -28.61
CA GLU A 422 -1.76 29.79 -28.70
C GLU A 422 -1.70 28.92 -29.97
N GLU A 423 -1.37 29.51 -31.12
CA GLU A 423 -1.18 28.75 -32.37
C GLU A 423 0.01 27.75 -32.25
N LEU A 424 1.11 28.19 -31.65
CA LEU A 424 2.29 27.36 -31.43
C LEU A 424 1.98 26.19 -30.46
N GLN A 425 1.23 26.46 -29.41
CA GLN A 425 0.77 25.39 -28.48
C GLN A 425 -0.17 24.39 -29.18
N ARG A 426 -1.10 24.86 -30.00
CA ARG A 426 -1.97 23.98 -30.79
C ARG A 426 -1.20 23.15 -31.82
N GLN A 427 -0.15 23.69 -32.43
CA GLN A 427 0.71 22.94 -33.35
C GLN A 427 1.49 21.84 -32.59
N ARG A 428 2.12 22.20 -31.45
CA ARG A 428 2.83 21.23 -30.60
C ARG A 428 1.92 20.11 -30.07
N ALA A 429 0.69 20.42 -29.67
CA ALA A 429 -0.28 19.44 -29.23
C ALA A 429 -0.69 18.49 -30.38
N LYS A 430 -0.85 18.97 -31.61
CA LYS A 430 -1.13 18.14 -32.79
C LYS A 430 0.06 17.26 -33.15
N GLU A 431 1.28 17.77 -33.09
CA GLU A 431 2.49 16.98 -33.34
C GLU A 431 2.69 15.89 -32.29
N ALA A 432 2.45 16.20 -31.01
CA ALA A 432 2.51 15.22 -29.92
C ALA A 432 1.45 14.11 -30.09
N ALA A 433 0.22 14.47 -30.46
CA ALA A 433 -0.84 13.50 -30.72
C ALA A 433 -0.50 12.58 -31.91
N LEU A 434 0.06 13.13 -32.98
CA LEU A 434 0.49 12.33 -34.15
C LEU A 434 1.67 11.42 -33.82
N ALA A 435 2.60 11.87 -32.99
CA ALA A 435 3.73 11.07 -32.50
C ALA A 435 3.25 9.91 -31.60
N ALA A 436 2.30 10.17 -30.71
CA ALA A 436 1.69 9.16 -29.86
C ALA A 436 0.92 8.09 -30.68
N GLU A 437 0.18 8.51 -31.71
CA GLU A 437 -0.52 7.59 -32.61
C GLU A 437 0.47 6.70 -33.39
N LYS A 438 1.59 7.26 -33.86
CA LYS A 438 2.63 6.46 -34.54
C LYS A 438 3.28 5.46 -33.60
N ALA A 439 3.64 5.89 -32.38
CA ALA A 439 4.21 4.99 -31.38
C ALA A 439 3.26 3.86 -30.98
N ALA A 440 1.96 4.14 -30.85
CA ALA A 440 0.95 3.13 -30.59
C ALA A 440 0.82 2.10 -31.73
N LYS A 441 0.88 2.54 -32.99
CA LYS A 441 0.85 1.65 -34.17
C LYS A 441 2.10 0.77 -34.24
N GLU A 442 3.28 1.32 -33.96
CA GLU A 442 4.54 0.56 -33.92
C GLU A 442 4.53 -0.47 -32.79
N ALA A 443 4.06 -0.09 -31.61
CA ALA A 443 3.93 -1.01 -30.48
C ALA A 443 2.97 -2.18 -30.80
N ALA A 444 1.82 -1.89 -31.42
CA ALA A 444 0.85 -2.91 -31.83
C ALA A 444 1.43 -3.86 -32.90
N GLU A 445 2.24 -3.35 -33.82
CA GLU A 445 2.90 -4.16 -34.83
C GLU A 445 3.99 -5.08 -34.22
N ILE A 446 4.77 -4.58 -33.27
CA ILE A 446 5.77 -5.36 -32.52
C ILE A 446 5.07 -6.49 -31.73
N GLU A 447 3.96 -6.19 -31.05
CA GLU A 447 3.20 -7.18 -30.31
C GLU A 447 2.62 -8.26 -31.23
N ARG A 448 2.10 -7.87 -32.39
CA ARG A 448 1.60 -8.82 -33.41
C ARG A 448 2.72 -9.75 -33.92
N LYS A 449 3.92 -9.23 -34.19
CA LYS A 449 5.07 -10.04 -34.60
C LYS A 449 5.48 -11.03 -33.52
N ARG A 450 5.51 -10.61 -32.24
CA ARG A 450 5.78 -11.50 -31.10
C ARG A 450 4.77 -12.63 -30.97
N LYS A 451 3.47 -12.34 -31.17
CA LYS A 451 2.42 -13.37 -31.13
C LYS A 451 2.59 -14.41 -32.23
N ILE A 452 2.95 -14.01 -33.46
CA ILE A 452 3.19 -14.89 -34.58
C ILE A 452 4.41 -15.77 -34.30
N GLU A 453 5.53 -15.21 -33.87
CA GLU A 453 6.75 -15.95 -33.55
C GLU A 453 6.53 -16.99 -32.43
N CYS A 454 5.74 -16.64 -31.41
CA CYS A 454 5.36 -17.58 -30.36
C CYS A 454 4.53 -18.76 -30.91
N GLU A 455 3.60 -18.52 -31.84
CA GLU A 455 2.81 -19.56 -32.46
C GLU A 455 3.67 -20.50 -33.33
N GLU A 456 4.68 -19.96 -34.00
CA GLU A 456 5.62 -20.76 -34.78
C GLU A 456 6.47 -21.66 -33.84
N LEU A 457 6.94 -21.13 -32.74
CA LEU A 457 7.67 -21.92 -31.74
C LEU A 457 6.84 -23.03 -31.10
N LEU A 458 5.53 -22.80 -30.89
CA LEU A 458 4.61 -23.83 -30.41
C LEU A 458 4.41 -24.94 -31.44
N LYS A 459 4.20 -24.61 -32.74
CA LYS A 459 4.10 -25.59 -33.83
C LYS A 459 5.38 -26.41 -34.00
N GLU A 460 6.55 -25.77 -33.93
CA GLU A 460 7.84 -26.47 -33.96
C GLU A 460 7.98 -27.44 -32.77
N ALA A 461 7.53 -27.05 -31.57
CA ALA A 461 7.58 -27.90 -30.39
C ALA A 461 6.65 -29.12 -30.53
N GLU A 462 5.46 -28.97 -31.16
CA GLU A 462 4.55 -30.06 -31.48
C GLU A 462 5.20 -31.02 -32.50
N GLY A 463 5.79 -30.52 -33.58
CA GLY A 463 6.51 -31.34 -34.55
C GLY A 463 7.66 -32.14 -33.91
N PHE A 464 8.47 -31.51 -33.08
CA PHE A 464 9.53 -32.22 -32.33
C PHE A 464 8.98 -33.25 -31.33
N LYS A 465 7.77 -33.06 -30.77
CA LYS A 465 7.09 -34.04 -29.92
C LYS A 465 6.72 -35.28 -30.74
N GLU A 466 6.15 -35.10 -31.95
CA GLU A 466 5.81 -36.20 -32.84
C GLU A 466 7.04 -36.99 -33.30
N ASP A 467 8.15 -36.29 -33.57
CA ASP A 467 9.43 -36.88 -33.93
C ASP A 467 10.17 -37.56 -32.73
N LYS A 468 9.58 -37.56 -31.54
CA LYS A 468 10.18 -38.05 -30.29
C LYS A 468 11.48 -37.33 -29.86
N LYS A 469 11.71 -36.13 -30.40
CA LYS A 469 12.86 -35.27 -30.06
C LYS A 469 12.54 -34.36 -28.85
N PHE A 470 12.24 -34.98 -27.72
CA PHE A 470 11.68 -34.28 -26.52
C PHE A 470 12.58 -33.19 -25.98
N LYS A 471 13.92 -33.27 -26.13
CA LYS A 471 14.84 -32.20 -25.66
C LYS A 471 14.70 -30.93 -26.50
N GLU A 472 14.61 -31.07 -27.80
CA GLU A 472 14.40 -29.96 -28.73
C GLU A 472 13.01 -29.33 -28.52
N ALA A 473 11.98 -30.13 -28.37
CA ALA A 473 10.63 -29.66 -28.07
C ALA A 473 10.58 -28.80 -26.81
N LEU A 474 11.16 -29.24 -25.70
CA LEU A 474 11.22 -28.47 -24.45
C LEU A 474 12.05 -27.18 -24.60
N LYS A 475 13.09 -27.17 -25.43
CA LYS A 475 13.88 -25.97 -25.71
C LYS A 475 13.07 -24.92 -26.48
N ARG A 476 12.20 -25.34 -27.41
CA ARG A 476 11.30 -24.43 -28.13
C ARG A 476 10.24 -23.84 -27.21
N LEU A 477 9.67 -24.67 -26.33
CA LEU A 477 8.72 -24.19 -25.31
C LEU A 477 9.32 -23.19 -24.32
N SER A 478 10.57 -23.39 -23.90
CA SER A 478 11.28 -22.41 -23.08
C SER A 478 11.40 -21.06 -23.77
N LYS A 479 11.77 -21.05 -25.07
CA LYS A 479 11.84 -19.82 -25.87
C LYS A 479 10.46 -19.14 -26.04
N ALA A 480 9.42 -19.94 -26.27
CA ALA A 480 8.06 -19.39 -26.36
C ALA A 480 7.59 -18.76 -25.04
N ARG A 481 7.98 -19.36 -23.89
CA ARG A 481 7.68 -18.80 -22.55
C ARG A 481 8.45 -17.50 -22.28
N GLU A 482 9.69 -17.37 -22.74
CA GLU A 482 10.48 -16.13 -22.62
C GLU A 482 9.83 -14.92 -23.28
N MET A 483 8.91 -15.15 -24.23
CA MET A 483 8.14 -14.09 -24.89
C MET A 483 7.05 -13.49 -24.01
N GLN A 484 6.69 -14.14 -22.90
CA GLN A 484 5.71 -13.65 -21.90
C GLN A 484 4.35 -13.24 -22.50
N ILE A 485 3.76 -14.07 -23.36
CA ILE A 485 2.44 -13.81 -23.94
C ILE A 485 1.36 -14.49 -23.08
N PRO A 486 0.54 -13.74 -22.31
CA PRO A 486 -0.39 -14.31 -21.32
C PRO A 486 -1.41 -15.28 -21.95
N GLU A 487 -1.89 -14.96 -23.15
CA GLU A 487 -2.88 -15.76 -23.89
C GLU A 487 -2.38 -17.16 -24.30
N LYS A 488 -1.05 -17.35 -24.38
CA LYS A 488 -0.41 -18.61 -24.81
C LYS A 488 0.20 -19.42 -23.67
N GLU A 489 0.27 -18.89 -22.45
CA GLU A 489 0.88 -19.55 -21.30
C GLU A 489 0.18 -20.88 -20.95
N GLY A 490 -1.15 -20.93 -21.08
CA GLY A 490 -1.93 -22.15 -20.88
C GLY A 490 -1.56 -23.26 -21.88
N ALA A 491 -1.41 -22.93 -23.15
CA ALA A 491 -1.02 -23.86 -24.21
C ALA A 491 0.42 -24.37 -24.02
N ILE A 492 1.35 -23.46 -23.68
CA ILE A 492 2.75 -23.80 -23.37
C ILE A 492 2.84 -24.79 -22.21
N SER A 493 2.11 -24.52 -21.12
CA SER A 493 2.13 -25.36 -19.91
C SER A 493 1.53 -26.74 -20.14
N THR A 494 0.47 -26.83 -20.95
CA THR A 494 -0.17 -28.11 -21.30
C THR A 494 0.77 -28.96 -22.14
N LEU A 495 1.32 -28.39 -23.19
CA LEU A 495 2.22 -29.10 -24.11
C LEU A 495 3.53 -29.54 -23.39
N GLU A 496 4.04 -28.74 -22.47
CA GLU A 496 5.20 -29.08 -21.65
C GLU A 496 4.93 -30.30 -20.76
N LYS A 497 3.78 -30.38 -20.13
CA LYS A 497 3.37 -31.53 -19.30
C LYS A 497 3.26 -32.80 -20.14
N GLU A 498 2.67 -32.72 -21.32
CA GLU A 498 2.53 -33.86 -22.25
C GLU A 498 3.91 -34.37 -22.69
N ILE A 499 4.81 -33.49 -23.09
CA ILE A 499 6.16 -33.86 -23.55
C ILE A 499 6.96 -34.50 -22.40
N LYS A 500 6.87 -33.99 -21.17
CA LYS A 500 7.52 -34.58 -20.00
C LYS A 500 7.01 -36.00 -19.72
N LYS A 501 5.69 -36.21 -19.78
CA LYS A 501 5.07 -37.53 -19.60
C LYS A 501 5.54 -38.53 -20.66
N LEU A 502 5.47 -38.17 -21.95
CA LEU A 502 5.96 -38.99 -23.04
C LEU A 502 7.45 -39.32 -22.95
N LYS A 503 8.27 -38.40 -22.50
CA LYS A 503 9.70 -38.59 -22.27
C LYS A 503 9.97 -39.62 -21.15
N GLU A 504 9.19 -39.62 -20.08
CA GLU A 504 9.29 -40.59 -19.00
C GLU A 504 8.85 -41.98 -19.47
N GLU A 505 7.71 -42.10 -20.18
CA GLU A 505 7.23 -43.35 -20.75
C GLU A 505 8.24 -43.97 -21.73
N ASN A 506 8.84 -43.17 -22.60
CA ASN A 506 9.87 -43.63 -23.55
C ASN A 506 11.17 -44.05 -22.84
N SER A 507 11.54 -43.41 -21.75
CA SER A 507 12.70 -43.80 -20.91
C SER A 507 12.47 -45.13 -20.19
N ILE A 508 11.25 -45.39 -19.72
CA ILE A 508 10.88 -46.66 -19.08
C ILE A 508 10.86 -47.78 -20.12
N GLY A 509 10.28 -47.56 -21.30
CA GLY A 509 10.28 -48.52 -22.38
C GLY A 509 11.66 -48.95 -22.83
N ASN A 510 12.60 -47.99 -22.97
CA ASN A 510 14.00 -48.28 -23.31
C ASN A 510 14.74 -49.04 -22.21
N LYS A 511 14.44 -48.81 -20.93
CA LYS A 511 15.00 -49.60 -19.81
C LYS A 511 14.48 -51.04 -19.82
N PHE A 512 13.20 -51.25 -20.09
CA PHE A 512 12.64 -52.59 -20.22
C PHE A 512 13.21 -53.35 -21.42
N ALA A 513 13.33 -52.69 -22.57
CA ALA A 513 13.98 -53.30 -23.78
C ALA A 513 15.44 -53.66 -23.54
N ALA A 514 16.19 -52.83 -22.83
CA ALA A 514 17.59 -53.11 -22.45
C ALA A 514 17.72 -54.30 -21.47
N ILE A 515 16.78 -54.44 -20.54
CA ILE A 515 16.74 -55.57 -19.60
C ILE A 515 16.34 -56.84 -20.38
N PHE A 516 15.37 -56.79 -21.28
CA PHE A 516 14.94 -57.92 -22.08
C PHE A 516 16.05 -58.44 -23.04
N ASN A 517 16.77 -57.51 -23.69
CA ASN A 517 17.92 -57.88 -24.52
C ASN A 517 19.05 -58.51 -23.73
N LYS A 518 19.28 -58.06 -22.47
CA LYS A 518 20.32 -58.63 -21.61
C LYS A 518 19.96 -60.02 -21.10
N ILE A 519 18.65 -60.32 -20.95
CA ILE A 519 18.15 -61.66 -20.64
C ILE A 519 18.25 -62.59 -21.82
N LEU A 520 18.14 -62.11 -23.08
CA LEU A 520 18.27 -62.92 -24.30
C LEU A 520 19.73 -63.17 -24.72
N GLU A 521 20.71 -62.44 -24.16
CA GLU A 521 22.13 -62.66 -24.40
C GLU A 521 22.80 -63.62 -23.35
N GLU A 522 22.05 -63.97 -22.28
CA GLU A 522 22.49 -64.91 -21.22
C GLU A 522 21.91 -66.33 -21.36
N ASP A 523 21.08 -66.62 -22.45
CA ASP A 523 20.72 -67.97 -22.91
C ASP A 523 21.48 -68.32 -24.18
#